data_1ca83161242e3c1ed6064e3c593d8ea3
#
_entry.id   1ca83161242e3c1ed6064e3c593d8ea3
#
_cell.length_a   1.000
_cell.length_b   1.000
_cell.length_c   1.000
_cell.angle_alpha   90.00
_cell.angle_beta   90.00
_cell.angle_gamma   90.00
#
_symmetry.space_group_name_H-M   'P 1'
#
loop_
_entity.id
_entity.type
_entity.pdbx_description
1 polymer ?
#
loop_
_entity_poly.entity_id
_entity_poly.type
_entity_poly.pdbx_seq_one_letter_code
_entity_poly.pdbx_strand_id
1 'polypeptide(L)'
;MKTRVFAILMFAGLVATTAQAQKVNVDWDRGTDFSKFHTYAWQPSTHPAKGLWDQRIIDAVNQQLQAKGFQLVQSNPQLWVVYSNSIKKDQQVVGTGYNMGPAWGWGYGWGGPTTTTYQTYTTKEGTLIVDIADTNGHTLLWRGSATNSISDNSDKNIKNLNKMVDKLFKNFPPKPGSK
;
A
#
# COMPACT_ATOMS: atom_id res chain seq x y z
N MET A 1 -47.24 45.09 -1.88
CA MET A 1 -45.82 44.88 -1.57
C MET A 1 -45.51 43.39 -1.77
N LYS A 2 -44.80 43.06 -2.84
CA LYS A 2 -44.51 41.64 -3.20
C LYS A 2 -43.03 41.39 -2.92
N THR A 3 -42.77 40.62 -1.84
CA THR A 3 -41.43 40.24 -1.39
C THR A 3 -40.96 39.04 -2.22
N ARG A 4 -39.94 39.20 -3.07
CA ARG A 4 -39.30 38.15 -3.83
C ARG A 4 -38.20 37.53 -2.99
N VAL A 5 -38.40 36.27 -2.57
CA VAL A 5 -37.38 35.46 -1.89
C VAL A 5 -36.47 34.86 -2.96
N PHE A 6 -35.21 35.26 -2.99
CA PHE A 6 -34.16 34.68 -3.83
C PHE A 6 -33.60 33.46 -3.12
N ALA A 7 -33.94 32.27 -3.62
CA ALA A 7 -33.30 31.03 -3.16
C ALA A 7 -31.96 30.84 -3.86
N ILE A 8 -30.85 31.03 -3.13
CA ILE A 8 -29.50 30.72 -3.58
C ILE A 8 -29.27 29.22 -3.37
N LEU A 9 -29.32 28.43 -4.43
CA LEU A 9 -28.89 27.02 -4.45
C LEU A 9 -27.36 26.98 -4.42
N MET A 10 -26.80 26.69 -3.25
CA MET A 10 -25.38 26.40 -3.07
C MET A 10 -25.10 24.99 -3.61
N PHE A 11 -24.52 24.90 -4.80
CA PHE A 11 -24.06 23.65 -5.41
C PHE A 11 -22.72 23.28 -4.77
N ALA A 12 -22.73 22.52 -3.70
CA ALA A 12 -21.54 21.96 -3.08
C ALA A 12 -20.98 20.85 -4.00
N GLY A 13 -20.01 21.20 -4.82
CA GLY A 13 -19.28 20.24 -5.65
C GLY A 13 -18.54 19.25 -4.77
N LEU A 14 -19.03 18.00 -4.74
CA LEU A 14 -18.37 16.87 -4.11
C LEU A 14 -17.12 16.53 -4.93
N VAL A 15 -15.96 17.02 -4.51
CA VAL A 15 -14.65 16.58 -5.04
C VAL A 15 -14.43 15.17 -4.53
N ALA A 16 -14.80 14.16 -5.32
CA ALA A 16 -14.44 12.79 -5.06
C ALA A 16 -12.92 12.63 -5.25
N THR A 17 -12.16 12.75 -4.16
CA THR A 17 -10.76 12.35 -4.14
C THR A 17 -10.72 10.84 -4.30
N THR A 18 -10.23 10.37 -5.44
CA THR A 18 -9.92 8.94 -5.66
C THR A 18 -8.80 8.55 -4.69
N ALA A 19 -9.18 8.08 -3.51
CA ALA A 19 -8.24 7.46 -2.59
C ALA A 19 -7.76 6.16 -3.25
N GLN A 20 -6.52 6.14 -3.72
CA GLN A 20 -5.88 4.89 -4.14
C GLN A 20 -5.87 3.94 -2.94
N ALA A 21 -6.72 2.93 -3.00
CA ALA A 21 -6.90 1.99 -1.89
C ALA A 21 -5.63 1.14 -1.77
N GLN A 22 -4.93 1.30 -0.65
CA GLN A 22 -3.87 0.36 -0.26
C GLN A 22 -4.49 -1.04 -0.17
N LYS A 23 -3.94 -1.99 -0.93
CA LYS A 23 -4.38 -3.39 -0.85
C LYS A 23 -3.70 -4.04 0.34
N VAL A 24 -4.48 -4.46 1.33
CA VAL A 24 -3.99 -5.13 2.54
C VAL A 24 -4.68 -6.48 2.67
N ASN A 25 -3.90 -7.53 2.86
CA ASN A 25 -4.38 -8.87 3.15
C ASN A 25 -3.71 -9.37 4.43
N VAL A 26 -4.46 -10.02 5.28
CA VAL A 26 -3.98 -10.62 6.53
C VAL A 26 -4.55 -12.03 6.64
N ASP A 27 -3.69 -12.97 6.99
CA ASP A 27 -4.07 -14.35 7.28
C ASP A 27 -3.33 -14.85 8.52
N TRP A 28 -3.96 -15.78 9.26
CA TRP A 28 -3.38 -16.32 10.49
C TRP A 28 -3.90 -17.72 10.78
N ASP A 29 -3.14 -18.47 11.56
CA ASP A 29 -3.59 -19.75 12.10
C ASP A 29 -4.72 -19.53 13.10
N ARG A 30 -5.91 -20.04 12.77
CA ARG A 30 -7.14 -19.86 13.56
C ARG A 30 -7.09 -20.62 14.90
N GLY A 31 -6.22 -21.62 15.02
CA GLY A 31 -6.01 -22.39 16.26
C GLY A 31 -5.07 -21.69 17.24
N THR A 32 -4.35 -20.66 16.81
CA THR A 32 -3.36 -20.00 17.63
C THR A 32 -4.00 -19.03 18.63
N ASP A 33 -3.63 -19.18 19.91
CA ASP A 33 -3.93 -18.24 20.96
C ASP A 33 -2.75 -17.26 21.13
N PHE A 34 -2.85 -16.10 20.51
CA PHE A 34 -1.81 -15.07 20.53
C PHE A 34 -1.59 -14.45 21.91
N SER A 35 -2.51 -14.58 22.85
CA SER A 35 -2.35 -14.04 24.21
C SER A 35 -1.24 -14.73 25.03
N LYS A 36 -0.76 -15.88 24.57
CA LYS A 36 0.35 -16.63 25.19
C LYS A 36 1.73 -16.09 24.84
N PHE A 37 1.82 -15.25 23.80
CA PHE A 37 3.08 -14.71 23.31
C PHE A 37 3.28 -13.28 23.77
N HIS A 38 4.48 -12.98 24.26
CA HIS A 38 4.84 -11.66 24.79
C HIS A 38 6.16 -11.12 24.23
N THR A 39 7.01 -11.99 23.70
CA THR A 39 8.34 -11.62 23.23
C THR A 39 8.58 -12.02 21.79
N TYR A 40 9.32 -11.20 21.07
CA TYR A 40 9.71 -11.48 19.69
C TYR A 40 11.15 -11.07 19.42
N ALA A 41 11.72 -11.64 18.38
CA ALA A 41 12.97 -11.19 17.77
C ALA A 41 12.88 -11.22 16.26
N TRP A 42 13.75 -10.48 15.61
CA TRP A 42 13.83 -10.45 14.16
C TRP A 42 14.65 -11.60 13.60
N GLN A 43 14.16 -12.19 12.53
CA GLN A 43 14.96 -13.06 11.66
C GLN A 43 15.46 -12.25 10.45
N PRO A 44 16.65 -12.58 9.91
CA PRO A 44 17.15 -11.95 8.71
C PRO A 44 16.16 -12.08 7.55
N SER A 45 15.89 -10.98 6.87
CA SER A 45 15.06 -10.97 5.68
C SER A 45 15.78 -11.63 4.50
N THR A 46 15.09 -12.49 3.75
CA THR A 46 15.61 -13.05 2.50
C THR A 46 15.62 -12.02 1.37
N HIS A 47 14.78 -11.01 1.46
CA HIS A 47 14.67 -9.90 0.50
C HIS A 47 14.59 -8.58 1.28
N PRO A 48 15.71 -8.12 1.88
CA PRO A 48 15.74 -6.90 2.67
C PRO A 48 15.56 -5.67 1.79
N ALA A 49 14.99 -4.62 2.36
CA ALA A 49 14.93 -3.34 1.71
C ALA A 49 16.33 -2.72 1.62
N LYS A 50 16.53 -1.86 0.62
CA LYS A 50 17.85 -1.24 0.42
C LYS A 50 18.02 0.00 1.30
N GLY A 51 19.20 0.14 1.88
CA GLY A 51 19.62 1.32 2.63
C GLY A 51 18.72 1.62 3.82
N LEU A 52 18.34 2.89 4.01
CA LEU A 52 17.54 3.34 5.14
C LEU A 52 16.13 2.75 5.19
N TRP A 53 15.64 2.13 4.13
CA TRP A 53 14.30 1.54 4.11
C TRP A 53 14.19 0.29 4.97
N ASP A 54 15.27 -0.48 5.08
CA ASP A 54 15.34 -1.64 5.97
C ASP A 54 15.00 -1.25 7.41
N GLN A 55 15.75 -0.29 7.95
CA GLN A 55 15.52 0.18 9.31
C GLN A 55 14.14 0.80 9.51
N ARG A 56 13.65 1.59 8.53
CA ARG A 56 12.31 2.20 8.60
C ARG A 56 11.18 1.17 8.68
N ILE A 57 11.32 0.05 7.97
CA ILE A 57 10.34 -1.04 8.03
C ILE A 57 10.38 -1.69 9.41
N ILE A 58 11.60 -2.01 9.90
CA ILE A 58 11.80 -2.60 11.22
C ILE A 58 11.21 -1.70 12.30
N ASP A 59 11.51 -0.40 12.28
CA ASP A 59 11.02 0.57 13.27
C ASP A 59 9.49 0.68 13.23
N ALA A 60 8.88 0.76 12.05
CA ALA A 60 7.43 0.86 11.92
C ALA A 60 6.72 -0.40 12.46
N VAL A 61 7.25 -1.59 12.19
CA VAL A 61 6.70 -2.85 12.71
C VAL A 61 6.93 -2.97 14.23
N ASN A 62 8.13 -2.61 14.72
CA ASN A 62 8.42 -2.59 16.16
C ASN A 62 7.44 -1.70 16.91
N GLN A 63 7.16 -0.50 16.41
CA GLN A 63 6.20 0.41 17.01
C GLN A 63 4.81 -0.24 17.15
N GLN A 64 4.35 -0.97 16.13
CA GLN A 64 3.06 -1.65 16.19
C GLN A 64 3.04 -2.81 17.18
N LEU A 65 4.08 -3.65 17.19
CA LEU A 65 4.18 -4.78 18.11
C LEU A 65 4.28 -4.32 19.56
N GLN A 66 5.11 -3.31 19.85
CA GLN A 66 5.27 -2.74 21.18
C GLN A 66 3.96 -2.07 21.67
N ALA A 67 3.24 -1.35 20.81
CA ALA A 67 1.94 -0.77 21.14
C ALA A 67 0.89 -1.82 21.51
N LYS A 68 1.11 -3.09 21.10
CA LYS A 68 0.23 -4.23 21.40
C LYS A 68 0.77 -5.11 22.54
N GLY A 69 1.82 -4.65 23.24
CA GLY A 69 2.38 -5.30 24.43
C GLY A 69 3.46 -6.35 24.16
N PHE A 70 3.90 -6.51 22.90
CA PHE A 70 5.01 -7.40 22.59
C PHE A 70 6.34 -6.72 22.85
N GLN A 71 7.32 -7.46 23.38
CA GLN A 71 8.66 -6.97 23.72
C GLN A 71 9.70 -7.54 22.76
N LEU A 72 10.55 -6.67 22.22
CA LEU A 72 11.71 -7.07 21.44
C LEU A 72 12.79 -7.61 22.36
N VAL A 73 13.28 -8.83 22.13
CA VAL A 73 14.34 -9.47 22.90
C VAL A 73 15.46 -9.97 21.98
N GLN A 74 16.67 -10.11 22.53
CA GLN A 74 17.82 -10.61 21.78
C GLN A 74 18.00 -12.13 21.91
N SER A 75 17.45 -12.74 22.96
CA SER A 75 17.58 -14.17 23.23
C SER A 75 16.26 -14.76 23.69
N ASN A 76 16.06 -16.04 23.38
CA ASN A 76 14.88 -16.83 23.74
C ASN A 76 13.54 -16.14 23.42
N PRO A 77 13.35 -15.63 22.19
CA PRO A 77 12.07 -15.06 21.78
C PRO A 77 11.02 -16.18 21.70
N GLN A 78 9.77 -15.83 21.91
CA GLN A 78 8.64 -16.74 21.67
C GLN A 78 8.19 -16.71 20.21
N LEU A 79 8.38 -15.55 19.53
CA LEU A 79 8.03 -15.34 18.14
C LEU A 79 9.23 -14.89 17.32
N TRP A 80 9.32 -15.39 16.11
CA TRP A 80 10.16 -14.82 15.08
C TRP A 80 9.34 -13.88 14.20
N VAL A 81 9.89 -12.71 13.92
CA VAL A 81 9.34 -11.76 12.97
C VAL A 81 10.31 -11.66 11.80
N VAL A 82 9.78 -11.78 10.59
CA VAL A 82 10.55 -11.56 9.37
C VAL A 82 9.73 -10.71 8.42
N TYR A 83 10.38 -9.84 7.67
CA TYR A 83 9.71 -9.16 6.56
C TYR A 83 10.38 -9.50 5.24
N SER A 84 9.64 -9.37 4.18
CA SER A 84 10.17 -9.31 2.81
C SER A 84 9.52 -8.17 2.05
N ASN A 85 10.27 -7.60 1.10
CA ASN A 85 9.73 -6.57 0.24
C ASN A 85 10.00 -6.87 -1.24
N SER A 86 9.13 -6.38 -2.11
CA SER A 86 9.33 -6.40 -3.54
C SER A 86 8.87 -5.10 -4.16
N ILE A 87 9.51 -4.70 -5.27
CA ILE A 87 9.12 -3.52 -6.05
C ILE A 87 8.84 -3.97 -7.47
N LYS A 88 7.61 -3.76 -7.90
CA LYS A 88 7.17 -3.99 -9.28
C LYS A 88 7.13 -2.66 -10.02
N LYS A 89 7.63 -2.64 -11.24
CA LYS A 89 7.56 -1.50 -12.15
C LYS A 89 6.70 -1.91 -13.34
N ASP A 90 5.60 -1.21 -13.52
CA ASP A 90 4.73 -1.37 -14.69
C ASP A 90 4.89 -0.14 -15.60
N GLN A 91 5.15 -0.38 -16.87
CA GLN A 91 5.24 0.67 -17.88
C GLN A 91 4.03 0.57 -18.79
N GLN A 92 3.28 1.66 -18.89
CA GLN A 92 2.19 1.80 -19.84
C GLN A 92 2.56 2.85 -20.88
N VAL A 93 2.49 2.47 -22.13
CA VAL A 93 2.66 3.40 -23.26
C VAL A 93 1.25 3.79 -23.72
N VAL A 94 0.90 5.05 -23.52
CA VAL A 94 -0.38 5.60 -23.98
C VAL A 94 -0.12 6.46 -25.21
N GLY A 95 -0.60 6.02 -26.37
CA GLY A 95 -0.61 6.80 -27.59
C GLY A 95 -1.84 7.70 -27.64
N THR A 96 -1.66 9.03 -27.63
CA THR A 96 -2.75 9.97 -27.88
C THR A 96 -2.62 10.48 -29.30
N GLY A 97 -3.46 9.96 -30.20
CA GLY A 97 -3.63 10.45 -31.57
C GLY A 97 -4.75 11.47 -31.62
N TYR A 98 -4.43 12.70 -31.98
CA TYR A 98 -5.47 13.67 -32.37
C TYR A 98 -5.73 13.50 -33.87
N ASN A 99 -6.86 12.91 -34.20
CA ASN A 99 -7.34 12.93 -35.58
C ASN A 99 -8.12 14.25 -35.76
N MET A 100 -7.47 15.24 -36.32
CA MET A 100 -8.20 16.40 -36.85
C MET A 100 -8.95 15.94 -38.09
N GLY A 101 -10.17 15.42 -37.89
CA GLY A 101 -11.08 15.14 -38.94
C GLY A 101 -11.34 16.40 -39.78
N PRO A 102 -11.59 16.29 -41.08
CA PRO A 102 -11.77 17.44 -41.95
C PRO A 102 -13.01 18.23 -41.54
N ALA A 103 -12.75 19.42 -40.98
CA ALA A 103 -13.76 20.44 -40.91
C ALA A 103 -14.09 20.86 -42.38
N TRP A 104 -15.24 20.45 -42.86
CA TRP A 104 -15.96 21.06 -43.97
C TRP A 104 -15.16 21.38 -45.27
N GLY A 105 -15.39 20.64 -46.29
CA GLY A 105 -15.12 21.16 -47.63
C GLY A 105 -14.59 20.14 -48.61
N TRP A 106 -15.32 19.94 -49.61
CA TRP A 106 -15.08 19.31 -50.91
C TRP A 106 -13.62 19.39 -51.35
N GLY A 107 -13.02 18.24 -51.62
CA GLY A 107 -11.86 18.20 -52.50
C GLY A 107 -10.72 17.33 -52.07
N TYR A 108 -10.52 16.23 -52.78
CA TYR A 108 -9.27 15.48 -53.03
C TYR A 108 -8.28 15.27 -51.89
N GLY A 109 -8.20 14.02 -51.49
CA GLY A 109 -7.20 13.33 -50.71
C GLY A 109 -5.81 13.97 -50.56
N TRP A 110 -5.54 14.49 -49.35
CA TRP A 110 -4.24 14.49 -48.76
C TRP A 110 -4.48 14.27 -47.26
N GLY A 111 -4.17 13.04 -46.85
CA GLY A 111 -4.13 12.69 -45.43
C GLY A 111 -3.07 13.55 -44.74
N GLY A 112 -3.51 14.48 -43.89
CA GLY A 112 -2.60 15.26 -43.07
C GLY A 112 -1.82 14.32 -42.14
N PRO A 113 -0.59 14.65 -41.76
CA PRO A 113 0.24 13.80 -40.90
C PRO A 113 -0.47 13.62 -39.55
N THR A 114 -0.79 12.37 -39.21
CA THR A 114 -1.31 12.00 -37.90
C THR A 114 -0.15 12.05 -36.93
N THR A 115 -0.05 13.10 -36.12
CA THR A 115 0.95 13.17 -35.07
C THR A 115 0.45 12.34 -33.91
N THR A 116 1.01 11.16 -33.72
CA THR A 116 0.75 10.32 -32.54
C THR A 116 1.84 10.60 -31.51
N THR A 117 1.44 11.18 -30.39
CA THR A 117 2.35 11.38 -29.26
C THR A 117 2.26 10.18 -28.31
N TYR A 118 3.35 9.49 -28.11
CA TYR A 118 3.46 8.39 -27.16
C TYR A 118 3.98 8.92 -25.83
N GLN A 119 3.21 8.70 -24.77
CA GLN A 119 3.64 8.98 -23.40
C GLN A 119 3.82 7.67 -22.66
N THR A 120 4.99 7.49 -22.04
CA THR A 120 5.26 6.33 -21.21
C THR A 120 5.05 6.71 -19.75
N TYR A 121 4.08 6.08 -19.11
CA TYR A 121 3.85 6.21 -17.67
C TYR A 121 4.48 5.00 -16.97
N THR A 122 5.39 5.28 -16.02
CA THR A 122 5.97 4.25 -15.17
C THR A 122 5.32 4.31 -13.80
N THR A 123 4.58 3.28 -13.45
CA THR A 123 4.04 3.10 -12.09
C THR A 123 4.93 2.14 -11.32
N LYS A 124 5.33 2.52 -10.13
CA LYS A 124 6.09 1.66 -9.21
C LYS A 124 5.19 1.26 -8.05
N GLU A 125 5.08 -0.03 -7.78
CA GLU A 125 4.35 -0.58 -6.65
C GLU A 125 5.31 -1.31 -5.71
N GLY A 126 5.23 -0.99 -4.42
CA GLY A 126 5.96 -1.69 -3.37
C GLY A 126 5.02 -2.60 -2.59
N THR A 127 5.42 -3.85 -2.41
CA THR A 127 4.73 -4.81 -1.54
C THR A 127 5.61 -5.14 -0.35
N LEU A 128 5.05 -4.96 0.84
CA LEU A 128 5.62 -5.40 2.12
C LEU A 128 4.85 -6.62 2.59
N ILE A 129 5.59 -7.67 2.97
CA ILE A 129 5.06 -8.85 3.65
C ILE A 129 5.72 -8.93 5.01
N VAL A 130 4.94 -9.14 6.07
CA VAL A 130 5.43 -9.40 7.43
C VAL A 130 4.89 -10.74 7.87
N ASP A 131 5.79 -11.60 8.32
CA ASP A 131 5.50 -12.94 8.81
C ASP A 131 5.84 -13.03 10.29
N ILE A 132 4.98 -13.69 11.05
CA ILE A 132 5.19 -13.99 12.47
C ILE A 132 5.05 -15.49 12.65
N ALA A 133 6.09 -16.14 13.15
CA ALA A 133 6.17 -17.57 13.34
C ALA A 133 6.50 -17.93 14.81
N ASP A 134 6.06 -19.09 15.27
CA ASP A 134 6.47 -19.67 16.55
C ASP A 134 7.92 -20.13 16.48
N THR A 135 8.69 -19.85 17.54
CA THR A 135 10.09 -20.28 17.64
C THR A 135 10.25 -21.76 17.90
N ASN A 136 9.30 -22.42 18.57
CA ASN A 136 9.38 -23.83 18.95
C ASN A 136 9.02 -24.75 17.78
N GLY A 137 7.95 -24.44 17.06
CA GLY A 137 7.45 -25.26 15.95
C GLY A 137 7.89 -24.80 14.58
N HIS A 138 8.56 -23.65 14.47
CA HIS A 138 8.85 -22.99 13.20
C HIS A 138 7.61 -22.83 12.30
N THR A 139 6.43 -22.72 12.93
CA THR A 139 5.15 -22.65 12.25
C THR A 139 4.77 -21.19 12.02
N LEU A 140 4.36 -20.86 10.81
CA LEU A 140 3.81 -19.54 10.50
C LEU A 140 2.47 -19.39 11.20
N LEU A 141 2.39 -18.40 12.10
CA LEU A 141 1.18 -18.10 12.87
C LEU A 141 0.37 -16.97 12.27
N TRP A 142 1.04 -15.99 11.65
CA TRP A 142 0.39 -14.82 11.07
C TRP A 142 1.21 -14.27 9.90
N ARG A 143 0.51 -13.87 8.85
CA ARG A 143 1.06 -13.19 7.68
C ARG A 143 0.23 -11.97 7.31
N GLY A 144 0.87 -10.83 7.20
CA GLY A 144 0.28 -9.63 6.64
C GLY A 144 0.99 -9.22 5.36
N SER A 145 0.24 -8.84 4.34
CA SER A 145 0.80 -8.26 3.11
C SER A 145 0.10 -6.96 2.76
N ALA A 146 0.86 -5.95 2.35
CA ALA A 146 0.33 -4.67 1.92
C ALA A 146 1.07 -4.17 0.68
N THR A 147 0.30 -3.65 -0.28
CA THR A 147 0.84 -3.08 -1.53
C THR A 147 0.42 -1.62 -1.64
N ASN A 148 1.35 -0.77 -2.06
CA ASN A 148 1.10 0.64 -2.29
C ASN A 148 1.98 1.18 -3.43
N SER A 149 1.51 2.23 -4.08
CA SER A 149 2.30 2.95 -5.09
C SER A 149 3.49 3.66 -4.45
N ILE A 150 4.63 3.61 -5.12
CA ILE A 150 5.86 4.31 -4.73
C ILE A 150 5.94 5.62 -5.50
N SER A 151 6.03 6.73 -4.78
CA SER A 151 6.24 8.07 -5.29
C SER A 151 7.73 8.38 -5.39
N ASP A 152 8.10 9.37 -6.20
CA ASP A 152 9.46 9.90 -6.19
C ASP A 152 9.73 10.81 -4.97
N ASN A 153 8.69 11.17 -4.21
CA ASN A 153 8.79 11.91 -2.95
C ASN A 153 9.01 10.95 -1.76
N SER A 154 10.18 11.06 -1.12
CA SER A 154 10.59 10.20 0.01
C SER A 154 9.66 10.34 1.21
N ASP A 155 9.25 11.57 1.58
CA ASP A 155 8.40 11.81 2.76
C ASP A 155 7.01 11.22 2.58
N LYS A 156 6.47 11.29 1.35
CA LYS A 156 5.21 10.64 1.01
C LYS A 156 5.33 9.12 1.14
N ASN A 157 6.45 8.54 0.72
CA ASN A 157 6.69 7.11 0.84
C ASN A 157 6.82 6.67 2.31
N ILE A 158 7.47 7.47 3.18
CA ILE A 158 7.54 7.20 4.62
C ILE A 158 6.15 7.21 5.25
N LYS A 159 5.34 8.23 4.95
CA LYS A 159 3.94 8.31 5.42
C LYS A 159 3.10 7.11 4.93
N ASN A 160 3.33 6.69 3.69
CA ASN A 160 2.65 5.54 3.12
C ASN A 160 3.07 4.24 3.81
N LEU A 161 4.36 4.04 4.10
CA LEU A 161 4.87 2.89 4.85
C LEU A 161 4.18 2.79 6.20
N ASN A 162 4.18 3.87 6.99
CA ASN A 162 3.55 3.87 8.31
C ASN A 162 2.06 3.52 8.22
N LYS A 163 1.32 4.13 7.28
CA LYS A 163 -0.09 3.80 7.06
C LYS A 163 -0.31 2.34 6.62
N MET A 164 0.62 1.77 5.85
CA MET A 164 0.55 0.35 5.45
C MET A 164 0.71 -0.55 6.68
N VAL A 165 1.73 -0.29 7.50
CA VAL A 165 2.01 -1.06 8.72
C VAL A 165 0.88 -0.90 9.73
N ASP A 166 0.35 0.32 9.94
CA ASP A 166 -0.84 0.55 10.78
C ASP A 166 -2.03 -0.30 10.35
N LYS A 167 -2.29 -0.36 9.04
CA LYS A 167 -3.41 -1.16 8.51
C LYS A 167 -3.17 -2.66 8.64
N LEU A 168 -1.93 -3.13 8.42
CA LEU A 168 -1.56 -4.53 8.59
C LEU A 168 -1.84 -4.99 10.02
N PHE A 169 -1.39 -4.20 10.99
CA PHE A 169 -1.50 -4.54 12.41
C PHE A 169 -2.78 -4.08 13.08
N LYS A 170 -3.72 -3.49 12.33
CA LYS A 170 -4.97 -2.94 12.90
C LYS A 170 -5.71 -3.95 13.79
N ASN A 171 -5.82 -5.18 13.33
CA ASN A 171 -6.53 -6.27 14.02
C ASN A 171 -5.57 -7.33 14.58
N PHE A 172 -4.29 -7.00 14.74
CA PHE A 172 -3.32 -7.87 15.39
C PHE A 172 -3.21 -7.52 16.88
N PRO A 173 -3.06 -8.52 17.79
CA PRO A 173 -3.24 -9.94 17.53
C PRO A 173 -4.71 -10.27 17.25
N PRO A 174 -4.98 -11.25 16.37
CA PRO A 174 -6.35 -11.67 16.12
C PRO A 174 -6.93 -12.33 17.39
N LYS A 175 -8.23 -12.11 17.60
CA LYS A 175 -8.91 -12.72 18.75
C LYS A 175 -9.14 -14.21 18.47
N PRO A 176 -9.04 -15.07 19.48
CA PRO A 176 -9.38 -16.51 19.33
C PRO A 176 -10.76 -16.67 18.72
N GLY A 177 -10.88 -17.52 17.69
CA GLY A 177 -12.16 -17.79 17.01
C GLY A 177 -12.67 -16.68 16.08
N SER A 178 -11.94 -15.59 15.86
CA SER A 178 -12.31 -14.59 14.84
C SER A 178 -12.19 -15.17 13.42
N LYS A 179 -13.18 -14.85 12.58
CA LYS A 179 -13.24 -15.27 11.16
C LYS A 179 -12.47 -14.30 10.28
#